data_68777117eaf66308333d65d4e35a2cef
#
_entry.id   68777117eaf66308333d65d4e35a2cef
#
_cell.length_a   1.000
_cell.length_b   1.000
_cell.length_c   1.000
_cell.angle_alpha   90.00
_cell.angle_beta   90.00
_cell.angle_gamma   90.00
#
_symmetry.space_group_name_H-M   'P 1'
#
loop_
_entity.id
_entity.type
_entity.pdbx_description
1 polymer ?
#
loop_
_entity_poly.entity_id
_entity_poly.type
_entity_poly.pdbx_seq_one_letter_code
_entity_poly.pdbx_strand_id
1 'polypeptide(L)'
;MTPDLSAGEPDYVHRALEVSIHIGLVILLVAACLLILRPFLPLVVWGIIIAISVYPGYGKLRRALGGRGGLAAVVCTVAMLAVLIVPAILLTGTVVEGVQTLAAHLKEGTLTIPPPPPNVETWVLIGPPLKTVWSNAATNLSAVLEKLKPQLKTVIPVLLATSAEVGLTVLQFVLSILVAGVLLARAKGGAATAQSLAKRLFGARGSEFEELAGSTIRSVTTGILGVALIQTLLAVVGFVVVGLPAAGLWALIFLFAAVLQVGAVVLIPAVIYVLATASTVKAVMFLIWCAVVGLLDNVLKPLLLGRGVDVPIAVIFLGAIGGFLAMGIIGLFVGAIILSVGYKLFLAWLEDSTTAT
;
A
#
# COMPACT_ATOMS: atom_id res chain seq x y z
N MET A 1 49.29 -29.73 56.48
CA MET A 1 47.93 -29.19 56.30
C MET A 1 47.95 -28.51 54.94
N THR A 2 47.60 -29.26 53.88
CA THR A 2 47.55 -28.76 52.51
C THR A 2 46.09 -28.39 52.25
N PRO A 3 45.76 -27.19 51.75
CA PRO A 3 44.35 -26.85 51.44
C PRO A 3 43.94 -27.61 50.16
N ASP A 4 42.82 -28.27 50.28
CA ASP A 4 42.12 -29.00 49.24
C ASP A 4 41.52 -28.00 48.21
N LEU A 5 42.16 -27.84 47.06
CA LEU A 5 41.76 -26.93 45.99
C LEU A 5 40.84 -27.57 44.94
N SER A 6 40.25 -28.75 45.25
CA SER A 6 39.49 -29.52 44.23
C SER A 6 37.98 -29.43 44.29
N ALA A 7 37.38 -28.54 45.11
CA ALA A 7 35.95 -28.58 45.38
C ALA A 7 35.08 -27.53 44.60
N GLY A 8 35.64 -26.79 43.63
CA GLY A 8 34.91 -25.65 43.02
C GLY A 8 34.59 -25.70 41.53
N GLU A 9 35.28 -26.54 40.75
CA GLU A 9 35.18 -26.47 39.26
C GLU A 9 34.00 -27.21 38.58
N PRO A 10 33.52 -28.37 39.06
CA PRO A 10 32.44 -29.08 38.33
C PRO A 10 31.08 -28.40 38.38
N ASP A 11 30.78 -27.64 39.43
CA ASP A 11 29.46 -27.04 39.63
C ASP A 11 29.19 -25.84 38.71
N TYR A 12 30.22 -25.05 38.39
CA TYR A 12 30.09 -23.90 37.47
C TYR A 12 29.91 -24.34 36.02
N VAL A 13 30.56 -25.39 35.56
CA VAL A 13 30.46 -25.92 34.20
C VAL A 13 29.09 -26.53 33.98
N HIS A 14 28.58 -27.30 34.93
CA HIS A 14 27.21 -27.86 34.84
C HIS A 14 26.14 -26.77 34.83
N ARG A 15 26.23 -25.75 35.69
CA ARG A 15 25.30 -24.61 35.67
C ARG A 15 25.39 -23.80 34.39
N ALA A 16 26.62 -23.55 33.91
CA ALA A 16 26.79 -22.85 32.61
C ALA A 16 26.18 -23.65 31.44
N LEU A 17 26.34 -24.97 31.43
CA LEU A 17 25.71 -25.86 30.44
C LEU A 17 24.19 -25.86 30.56
N GLU A 18 23.61 -25.98 31.75
CA GLU A 18 22.16 -25.91 31.99
C GLU A 18 21.59 -24.57 31.52
N VAL A 19 22.22 -23.46 31.92
CA VAL A 19 21.80 -22.12 31.51
C VAL A 19 21.87 -21.97 29.97
N SER A 20 22.97 -22.48 29.35
CA SER A 20 23.12 -22.43 27.89
C SER A 20 22.06 -23.26 27.17
N ILE A 21 21.73 -24.45 27.69
CA ILE A 21 20.66 -25.29 27.14
C ILE A 21 19.30 -24.61 27.26
N HIS A 22 18.97 -24.03 28.44
CA HIS A 22 17.73 -23.29 28.63
C HIS A 22 17.61 -22.08 27.71
N ILE A 23 18.69 -21.28 27.59
CA ILE A 23 18.74 -20.15 26.65
C ILE A 23 18.57 -20.64 25.22
N GLY A 24 19.26 -21.71 24.82
CA GLY A 24 19.15 -22.30 23.48
C GLY A 24 17.73 -22.79 23.20
N LEU A 25 17.09 -23.45 24.16
CA LEU A 25 15.70 -23.91 24.04
C LEU A 25 14.72 -22.73 23.90
N VAL A 26 14.89 -21.69 24.71
CA VAL A 26 14.06 -20.48 24.63
C VAL A 26 14.24 -19.78 23.28
N ILE A 27 15.48 -19.64 22.80
CA ILE A 27 15.76 -19.07 21.48
C ILE A 27 15.11 -19.91 20.37
N LEU A 28 15.25 -21.23 20.44
CA LEU A 28 14.65 -22.16 19.48
C LEU A 28 13.11 -22.03 19.47
N LEU A 29 12.50 -21.99 20.66
CA LEU A 29 11.06 -21.82 20.81
C LEU A 29 10.59 -20.49 20.24
N VAL A 30 11.29 -19.38 20.55
CA VAL A 30 10.97 -18.05 20.01
C VAL A 30 11.14 -18.04 18.49
N ALA A 31 12.22 -18.63 17.98
CA ALA A 31 12.44 -18.74 16.53
C ALA A 31 11.33 -19.54 15.85
N ALA A 32 10.92 -20.68 16.42
CA ALA A 32 9.80 -21.47 15.91
C ALA A 32 8.49 -20.68 15.93
N CYS A 33 8.18 -19.96 17.01
CA CYS A 33 7.01 -19.09 17.11
C CYS A 33 7.05 -17.99 16.03
N LEU A 34 8.18 -17.35 15.83
CA LEU A 34 8.35 -16.32 14.80
C LEU A 34 8.19 -16.87 13.38
N LEU A 35 8.69 -18.08 13.11
CA LEU A 35 8.50 -18.75 11.82
C LEU A 35 7.03 -19.06 11.56
N ILE A 36 6.28 -19.53 12.56
CA ILE A 36 4.84 -19.79 12.44
C ILE A 36 4.06 -18.48 12.28
N LEU A 37 4.45 -17.43 12.98
CA LEU A 37 3.78 -16.12 12.91
C LEU A 37 4.13 -15.33 11.63
N ARG A 38 5.25 -15.64 10.97
CA ARG A 38 5.75 -14.90 9.80
C ARG A 38 4.69 -14.62 8.73
N PRO A 39 3.86 -15.60 8.28
CA PRO A 39 2.83 -15.35 7.27
C PRO A 39 1.69 -14.46 7.77
N PHE A 40 1.48 -14.36 9.09
CA PHE A 40 0.45 -13.53 9.69
C PHE A 40 0.94 -12.13 10.05
N LEU A 41 2.25 -11.89 10.12
CA LEU A 41 2.81 -10.58 10.47
C LEU A 41 2.31 -9.46 9.56
N PRO A 42 2.32 -9.60 8.22
CA PRO A 42 1.80 -8.56 7.34
C PRO A 42 0.34 -8.21 7.65
N LEU A 43 -0.47 -9.23 7.88
CA LEU A 43 -1.90 -9.09 8.17
C LEU A 43 -2.15 -8.33 9.50
N VAL A 44 -1.40 -8.69 10.55
CA VAL A 44 -1.50 -8.03 11.86
C VAL A 44 -0.98 -6.60 11.79
N VAL A 45 0.15 -6.37 11.13
CA VAL A 45 0.74 -5.03 10.94
C VAL A 45 -0.23 -4.11 10.20
N TRP A 46 -0.81 -4.57 9.09
CA TRP A 46 -1.85 -3.83 8.39
C TRP A 46 -3.08 -3.58 9.26
N GLY A 47 -3.52 -4.59 10.02
CA GLY A 47 -4.62 -4.44 10.97
C GLY A 47 -4.36 -3.34 12.00
N ILE A 48 -3.16 -3.27 12.56
CA ILE A 48 -2.75 -2.22 13.50
C ILE A 48 -2.71 -0.85 12.82
N ILE A 49 -2.08 -0.75 11.64
CA ILE A 49 -2.00 0.51 10.87
C ILE A 49 -3.39 1.05 10.57
N ILE A 50 -4.29 0.20 10.07
CA ILE A 50 -5.68 0.57 9.75
C ILE A 50 -6.42 1.00 11.03
N ALA A 51 -6.30 0.23 12.13
CA ALA A 51 -6.97 0.55 13.38
C ALA A 51 -6.54 1.91 13.94
N ILE A 52 -5.23 2.20 13.97
CA ILE A 52 -4.69 3.49 14.46
C ILE A 52 -5.15 4.65 13.55
N SER A 53 -5.15 4.43 12.23
CA SER A 53 -5.51 5.44 11.24
C SER A 53 -7.00 5.80 11.28
N VAL A 54 -7.86 4.81 11.46
CA VAL A 54 -9.31 4.97 11.51
C VAL A 54 -9.80 5.38 12.91
N TYR A 55 -8.96 5.24 13.95
CA TYR A 55 -9.33 5.52 15.33
C TYR A 55 -10.00 6.88 15.58
N PRO A 56 -9.56 8.01 14.99
CA PRO A 56 -10.24 9.30 15.14
C PRO A 56 -11.68 9.28 14.61
N GLY A 57 -11.90 8.62 13.44
CA GLY A 57 -13.23 8.42 12.85
C GLY A 57 -14.12 7.52 13.72
N TYR A 58 -13.55 6.40 14.17
CA TYR A 58 -14.21 5.49 15.12
C TYR A 58 -14.63 6.22 16.39
N GLY A 59 -13.78 7.10 16.94
CA GLY A 59 -14.09 7.87 18.14
C GLY A 59 -15.29 8.82 17.96
N LYS A 60 -15.40 9.47 16.79
CA LYS A 60 -16.56 10.30 16.41
C LYS A 60 -17.83 9.44 16.28
N LEU A 61 -17.74 8.33 15.57
CA LEU A 61 -18.86 7.41 15.35
C LEU A 61 -19.34 6.79 16.68
N ARG A 62 -18.43 6.39 17.55
CA ARG A 62 -18.77 5.87 18.89
C ARG A 62 -19.55 6.89 19.73
N ARG A 63 -19.15 8.18 19.67
CA ARG A 63 -19.89 9.26 20.36
C ARG A 63 -21.29 9.43 19.77
N ALA A 64 -21.43 9.42 18.45
CA ALA A 64 -22.72 9.49 17.76
C ALA A 64 -23.63 8.31 18.08
N LEU A 65 -23.07 7.11 18.32
CA LEU A 65 -23.81 5.89 18.70
C LEU A 65 -24.00 5.72 20.22
N GLY A 66 -23.95 6.81 20.98
CA GLY A 66 -24.21 6.79 22.42
C GLY A 66 -23.18 6.00 23.24
N GLY A 67 -21.91 5.96 22.80
CA GLY A 67 -20.81 5.31 23.52
C GLY A 67 -20.66 3.81 23.26
N ARG A 68 -21.52 3.20 22.42
CA ARG A 68 -21.52 1.76 22.09
C ARG A 68 -20.31 1.39 21.22
N GLY A 69 -19.17 1.09 21.85
CA GLY A 69 -17.91 0.83 21.16
C GLY A 69 -17.96 -0.37 20.20
N GLY A 70 -18.60 -1.47 20.60
CA GLY A 70 -18.74 -2.66 19.74
C GLY A 70 -19.50 -2.39 18.44
N LEU A 71 -20.65 -1.66 18.53
CA LEU A 71 -21.41 -1.27 17.35
C LEU A 71 -20.61 -0.33 16.44
N ALA A 72 -19.91 0.65 17.01
CA ALA A 72 -19.06 1.55 16.23
C ALA A 72 -17.94 0.79 15.51
N ALA A 73 -17.33 -0.21 16.15
CA ALA A 73 -16.31 -1.05 15.52
C ALA A 73 -16.89 -1.87 14.36
N VAL A 74 -18.05 -2.50 14.55
CA VAL A 74 -18.73 -3.26 13.47
C VAL A 74 -19.04 -2.36 12.29
N VAL A 75 -19.66 -1.17 12.53
CA VAL A 75 -20.00 -0.23 11.46
C VAL A 75 -18.75 0.25 10.73
N CYS A 76 -17.67 0.60 11.44
CA CYS A 76 -16.39 0.96 10.80
C CYS A 76 -15.83 -0.19 9.97
N THR A 77 -15.86 -1.43 10.49
CA THR A 77 -15.36 -2.60 9.77
C THR A 77 -16.16 -2.85 8.50
N VAL A 78 -17.49 -2.83 8.59
CA VAL A 78 -18.39 -3.01 7.42
C VAL A 78 -18.18 -1.89 6.40
N ALA A 79 -18.05 -0.64 6.84
CA ALA A 79 -17.77 0.48 5.94
C ALA A 79 -16.41 0.33 5.22
N MET A 80 -15.36 -0.06 5.93
CA MET A 80 -14.04 -0.33 5.32
C MET A 80 -14.08 -1.50 4.34
N LEU A 81 -14.79 -2.59 4.69
CA LEU A 81 -14.99 -3.73 3.79
C LEU A 81 -15.79 -3.31 2.56
N ALA A 82 -16.85 -2.53 2.71
CA ALA A 82 -17.64 -2.03 1.58
C ALA A 82 -16.79 -1.15 0.65
N VAL A 83 -15.99 -0.24 1.21
CA VAL A 83 -15.06 0.60 0.43
C VAL A 83 -14.02 -0.23 -0.34
N LEU A 84 -13.59 -1.37 0.17
CA LEU A 84 -12.67 -2.27 -0.53
C LEU A 84 -13.39 -3.17 -1.54
N ILE A 85 -14.47 -3.82 -1.13
CA ILE A 85 -15.11 -4.90 -1.88
C ILE A 85 -16.00 -4.36 -3.01
N VAL A 86 -16.77 -3.29 -2.76
CA VAL A 86 -17.69 -2.76 -3.77
C VAL A 86 -16.98 -2.35 -5.06
N PRO A 87 -15.88 -1.56 -5.02
CA PRO A 87 -15.15 -1.24 -6.23
C PRO A 87 -14.45 -2.46 -6.86
N ALA A 88 -13.94 -3.39 -6.03
CA ALA A 88 -13.31 -4.60 -6.55
C ALA A 88 -14.31 -5.45 -7.37
N ILE A 89 -15.56 -5.58 -6.90
CA ILE A 89 -16.64 -6.29 -7.62
C ILE A 89 -16.99 -5.55 -8.91
N LEU A 90 -17.19 -4.22 -8.84
CA LEU A 90 -17.53 -3.40 -10.01
C LEU A 90 -16.44 -3.50 -11.10
N LEU A 91 -15.16 -3.46 -10.68
CA LEU A 91 -14.04 -3.61 -11.59
C LEU A 91 -13.97 -5.00 -12.21
N THR A 92 -14.17 -6.04 -11.39
CA THR A 92 -14.16 -7.42 -11.89
C THR A 92 -15.28 -7.63 -12.92
N GLY A 93 -16.47 -7.11 -12.67
CA GLY A 93 -17.60 -7.17 -13.61
C GLY A 93 -17.26 -6.54 -14.96
N THR A 94 -16.79 -5.30 -14.96
CA THR A 94 -16.42 -4.58 -16.20
C THR A 94 -15.27 -5.20 -16.96
N VAL A 95 -14.27 -5.73 -16.26
CA VAL A 95 -13.14 -6.44 -16.91
C VAL A 95 -13.61 -7.75 -17.53
N VAL A 96 -14.38 -8.56 -16.80
CA VAL A 96 -14.92 -9.84 -17.30
C VAL A 96 -15.81 -9.62 -18.52
N GLU A 97 -16.74 -8.67 -18.46
CA GLU A 97 -17.60 -8.29 -19.59
C GLU A 97 -16.78 -7.80 -20.78
N GLY A 98 -15.79 -6.95 -20.55
CA GLY A 98 -14.89 -6.46 -21.60
C GLY A 98 -14.10 -7.59 -22.27
N VAL A 99 -13.57 -8.54 -21.50
CA VAL A 99 -12.84 -9.70 -22.03
C VAL A 99 -13.77 -10.65 -22.78
N GLN A 100 -14.99 -10.90 -22.27
CA GLN A 100 -15.98 -11.74 -22.94
C GLN A 100 -16.45 -11.12 -24.25
N THR A 101 -16.74 -9.83 -24.27
CA THR A 101 -17.12 -9.07 -25.47
C THR A 101 -16.00 -9.11 -26.52
N LEU A 102 -14.76 -8.87 -26.08
CA LEU A 102 -13.59 -8.96 -26.95
C LEU A 102 -13.41 -10.37 -27.52
N ALA A 103 -13.54 -11.39 -26.68
CA ALA A 103 -13.42 -12.79 -27.11
C ALA A 103 -14.56 -13.21 -28.08
N ALA A 104 -15.80 -12.72 -27.88
CA ALA A 104 -16.92 -12.93 -28.78
C ALA A 104 -16.66 -12.29 -30.15
N HIS A 105 -16.31 -11.02 -30.17
CA HIS A 105 -15.98 -10.30 -31.42
C HIS A 105 -14.78 -10.92 -32.16
N LEU A 106 -13.79 -11.44 -31.42
CA LEU A 106 -12.67 -12.16 -32.03
C LEU A 106 -13.09 -13.49 -32.68
N LYS A 107 -14.02 -14.23 -32.03
CA LYS A 107 -14.55 -15.50 -32.58
C LYS A 107 -15.43 -15.28 -33.79
N GLU A 108 -16.24 -14.25 -33.77
CA GLU A 108 -17.18 -13.89 -34.83
C GLU A 108 -16.51 -13.15 -36.02
N GLY A 109 -15.23 -12.77 -35.87
CA GLY A 109 -14.52 -11.98 -36.90
C GLY A 109 -15.09 -10.57 -37.08
N THR A 110 -15.94 -10.12 -36.14
CA THR A 110 -16.64 -8.83 -36.18
C THR A 110 -15.82 -7.71 -35.53
N LEU A 111 -14.63 -8.01 -35.01
CA LEU A 111 -13.76 -7.01 -34.40
C LEU A 111 -13.22 -6.07 -35.50
N THR A 112 -13.83 -4.91 -35.64
CA THR A 112 -13.33 -3.85 -36.52
C THR A 112 -12.57 -2.83 -35.68
N ILE A 113 -11.28 -2.70 -35.93
CA ILE A 113 -10.48 -1.59 -35.38
C ILE A 113 -10.74 -0.38 -36.29
N PRO A 114 -11.24 0.75 -35.76
CA PRO A 114 -11.42 1.93 -36.60
C PRO A 114 -10.08 2.36 -37.22
N PRO A 115 -10.09 2.89 -38.44
CA PRO A 115 -8.87 3.35 -39.10
C PRO A 115 -8.18 4.43 -38.24
N PRO A 116 -6.85 4.51 -38.28
CA PRO A 116 -6.11 5.51 -37.53
C PRO A 116 -6.57 6.92 -37.94
N PRO A 117 -6.73 7.84 -36.97
CA PRO A 117 -7.02 9.23 -37.29
C PRO A 117 -5.97 9.81 -38.21
N PRO A 118 -6.33 10.70 -39.18
CA PRO A 118 -5.40 11.24 -40.15
C PRO A 118 -4.19 11.95 -39.53
N ASN A 119 -4.29 12.37 -38.29
CA ASN A 119 -3.24 13.13 -37.58
C ASN A 119 -2.21 12.24 -36.86
N VAL A 120 -2.33 10.91 -36.89
CA VAL A 120 -1.39 10.01 -36.18
C VAL A 120 0.04 10.15 -36.71
N GLU A 121 0.21 10.44 -38.01
CA GLU A 121 1.53 10.67 -38.61
C GLU A 121 2.28 11.86 -38.03
N THR A 122 1.56 12.88 -37.58
CA THR A 122 2.15 14.13 -37.04
C THR A 122 2.57 14.03 -35.59
N TRP A 123 2.38 12.89 -34.94
CA TRP A 123 2.80 12.71 -33.53
C TRP A 123 4.32 12.58 -33.44
N VAL A 124 4.91 13.54 -32.75
CA VAL A 124 6.37 13.63 -32.58
C VAL A 124 6.85 12.41 -31.77
N LEU A 125 7.74 11.59 -32.25
CA LEU A 125 8.38 10.38 -31.73
C LEU A 125 7.71 9.03 -32.03
N ILE A 126 6.40 8.89 -32.04
CA ILE A 126 5.71 7.58 -32.14
C ILE A 126 4.70 7.51 -33.31
N GLY A 127 4.46 8.63 -34.01
CA GLY A 127 3.44 8.72 -35.06
C GLY A 127 3.60 7.71 -36.20
N PRO A 128 4.73 7.67 -36.91
CA PRO A 128 4.92 6.78 -38.05
C PRO A 128 4.85 5.29 -37.67
N PRO A 129 5.54 4.77 -36.63
CA PRO A 129 5.43 3.37 -36.23
C PRO A 129 4.03 3.01 -35.72
N LEU A 130 3.38 3.91 -35.00
CA LEU A 130 2.03 3.68 -34.47
C LEU A 130 1.01 3.61 -35.62
N LYS A 131 1.09 4.50 -36.62
CA LYS A 131 0.19 4.46 -37.79
C LYS A 131 0.34 3.15 -38.55
N THR A 132 1.55 2.67 -38.75
CA THR A 132 1.80 1.42 -39.45
C THR A 132 1.19 0.21 -38.72
N VAL A 133 1.40 0.13 -37.41
CA VAL A 133 0.82 -0.94 -36.57
C VAL A 133 -0.71 -0.83 -36.53
N TRP A 134 -1.24 0.38 -36.38
CA TRP A 134 -2.69 0.63 -36.30
C TRP A 134 -3.39 0.37 -37.64
N SER A 135 -2.83 0.84 -38.78
CA SER A 135 -3.42 0.60 -40.10
C SER A 135 -3.40 -0.90 -40.42
N ASN A 136 -2.33 -1.61 -40.09
CA ASN A 136 -2.27 -3.06 -40.25
C ASN A 136 -3.29 -3.77 -39.40
N ALA A 137 -3.50 -3.30 -38.16
CA ALA A 137 -4.52 -3.85 -37.25
C ALA A 137 -5.95 -3.57 -37.77
N ALA A 138 -6.19 -2.39 -38.34
CA ALA A 138 -7.48 -2.01 -38.90
C ALA A 138 -7.81 -2.76 -40.22
N THR A 139 -6.80 -3.09 -41.03
CA THR A 139 -6.99 -3.78 -42.33
C THR A 139 -6.90 -5.30 -42.25
N ASN A 140 -6.08 -5.84 -41.37
CA ASN A 140 -5.88 -7.28 -41.26
C ASN A 140 -5.58 -7.70 -39.80
N LEU A 141 -6.58 -7.65 -38.96
CA LEU A 141 -6.48 -7.97 -37.54
C LEU A 141 -6.04 -9.43 -37.32
N SER A 142 -6.43 -10.37 -38.18
CA SER A 142 -6.05 -11.76 -38.07
C SER A 142 -4.51 -11.96 -38.23
N ALA A 143 -3.89 -11.27 -39.15
CA ALA A 143 -2.44 -11.32 -39.32
C ALA A 143 -1.68 -10.69 -38.14
N VAL A 144 -2.23 -9.61 -37.57
CA VAL A 144 -1.64 -8.98 -36.36
C VAL A 144 -1.78 -9.90 -35.17
N LEU A 145 -2.95 -10.55 -34.98
CA LEU A 145 -3.17 -11.54 -33.92
C LEU A 145 -2.26 -12.76 -34.07
N GLU A 146 -2.01 -13.24 -35.28
CA GLU A 146 -1.03 -14.31 -35.51
C GLU A 146 0.40 -13.92 -35.10
N LYS A 147 0.83 -12.71 -35.43
CA LYS A 147 2.12 -12.18 -34.96
C LYS A 147 2.21 -11.98 -33.46
N LEU A 148 1.08 -11.69 -32.81
CA LEU A 148 0.99 -11.52 -31.35
C LEU A 148 0.78 -12.83 -30.59
N LYS A 149 0.39 -13.94 -31.26
CA LYS A 149 0.21 -15.26 -30.63
C LYS A 149 1.38 -15.69 -29.71
N PRO A 150 2.67 -15.57 -30.12
CA PRO A 150 3.77 -15.94 -29.22
C PRO A 150 3.87 -15.04 -27.99
N GLN A 151 3.62 -13.74 -28.15
CA GLN A 151 3.61 -12.80 -27.01
C GLN A 151 2.40 -13.04 -26.10
N LEU A 152 1.22 -13.31 -26.66
CA LEU A 152 0.02 -13.66 -25.89
C LEU A 152 0.22 -14.94 -25.08
N LYS A 153 0.91 -15.95 -25.63
CA LYS A 153 1.25 -17.19 -24.89
C LYS A 153 2.15 -16.92 -23.67
N THR A 154 2.95 -15.85 -23.71
CA THR A 154 3.81 -15.45 -22.59
C THR A 154 3.08 -14.53 -21.61
N VAL A 155 2.23 -13.65 -22.12
CA VAL A 155 1.52 -12.65 -21.33
C VAL A 155 0.32 -13.24 -20.56
N ILE A 156 -0.43 -14.18 -21.17
CA ILE A 156 -1.60 -14.81 -20.51
C ILE A 156 -1.25 -15.50 -19.20
N PRO A 157 -0.21 -16.36 -19.12
CA PRO A 157 0.19 -16.96 -17.83
C PRO A 157 0.62 -15.93 -16.78
N VAL A 158 1.31 -14.87 -17.20
CA VAL A 158 1.71 -13.77 -16.31
C VAL A 158 0.48 -13.03 -15.80
N LEU A 159 -0.49 -12.72 -16.66
CA LEU A 159 -1.76 -12.09 -16.27
C LEU A 159 -2.56 -12.97 -15.29
N LEU A 160 -2.62 -14.27 -15.53
CA LEU A 160 -3.30 -15.22 -14.63
C LEU A 160 -2.59 -15.31 -13.28
N ALA A 161 -1.26 -15.40 -13.27
CA ALA A 161 -0.47 -15.42 -12.04
C ALA A 161 -0.66 -14.11 -11.26
N THR A 162 -0.55 -12.95 -11.93
CA THR A 162 -0.77 -11.64 -11.32
C THR A 162 -2.21 -11.50 -10.78
N SER A 163 -3.20 -12.02 -11.48
CA SER A 163 -4.60 -12.01 -11.02
C SER A 163 -4.78 -12.82 -9.74
N ALA A 164 -4.12 -13.98 -9.63
CA ALA A 164 -4.12 -14.78 -8.40
C ALA A 164 -3.43 -14.05 -7.24
N GLU A 165 -2.29 -13.39 -7.50
CA GLU A 165 -1.58 -12.57 -6.50
C GLU A 165 -2.42 -11.37 -6.04
N VAL A 166 -3.12 -10.71 -6.95
CA VAL A 166 -4.06 -9.63 -6.61
C VAL A 166 -5.20 -10.16 -5.74
N GLY A 167 -5.77 -11.32 -6.09
CA GLY A 167 -6.82 -11.96 -5.28
C GLY A 167 -6.36 -12.27 -3.86
N LEU A 168 -5.15 -12.84 -3.71
CA LEU A 168 -4.54 -13.08 -2.40
C LEU A 168 -4.29 -11.81 -1.62
N THR A 169 -3.84 -10.75 -2.29
CA THR A 169 -3.63 -9.43 -1.68
C THR A 169 -4.94 -8.84 -1.17
N VAL A 170 -6.01 -8.90 -1.96
CA VAL A 170 -7.35 -8.46 -1.53
C VAL A 170 -7.83 -9.26 -0.32
N LEU A 171 -7.68 -10.58 -0.34
CA LEU A 171 -8.02 -11.44 0.80
C LEU A 171 -7.22 -11.05 2.05
N GLN A 172 -5.93 -10.80 1.91
CA GLN A 172 -5.07 -10.34 3.01
C GLN A 172 -5.54 -8.99 3.57
N PHE A 173 -5.95 -8.04 2.72
CA PHE A 173 -6.53 -6.77 3.17
C PHE A 173 -7.88 -6.96 3.88
N VAL A 174 -8.75 -7.83 3.38
CA VAL A 174 -10.02 -8.19 4.05
C VAL A 174 -9.74 -8.70 5.47
N LEU A 175 -8.82 -9.65 5.60
CA LEU A 175 -8.44 -10.20 6.90
C LEU A 175 -7.82 -9.13 7.81
N SER A 176 -6.99 -8.24 7.25
CA SER A 176 -6.41 -7.11 8.00
C SER A 176 -7.46 -6.12 8.50
N ILE A 177 -8.50 -5.85 7.70
CA ILE A 177 -9.64 -5.02 8.11
C ILE A 177 -10.44 -5.70 9.26
N LEU A 178 -10.61 -7.01 9.21
CA LEU A 178 -11.25 -7.75 10.30
C LEU A 178 -10.42 -7.66 11.59
N VAL A 179 -9.10 -7.83 11.51
CA VAL A 179 -8.18 -7.63 12.63
C VAL A 179 -8.28 -6.20 13.17
N ALA A 180 -8.30 -5.19 12.28
CA ALA A 180 -8.48 -3.80 12.68
C ALA A 180 -9.82 -3.57 13.42
N GLY A 181 -10.90 -4.20 12.96
CA GLY A 181 -12.20 -4.17 13.61
C GLY A 181 -12.17 -4.74 15.03
N VAL A 182 -11.50 -5.87 15.24
CA VAL A 182 -11.29 -6.47 16.58
C VAL A 182 -10.46 -5.55 17.47
N LEU A 183 -9.39 -4.96 16.93
CA LEU A 183 -8.56 -4.00 17.66
C LEU A 183 -9.35 -2.74 18.04
N LEU A 184 -10.18 -2.21 17.16
CA LEU A 184 -11.07 -1.08 17.44
C LEU A 184 -12.10 -1.42 18.51
N ALA A 185 -12.71 -2.62 18.46
CA ALA A 185 -13.66 -3.08 19.47
C ALA A 185 -13.02 -3.17 20.87
N ARG A 186 -11.74 -3.54 20.92
CA ARG A 186 -10.94 -3.67 22.15
C ARG A 186 -9.96 -2.51 22.36
N ALA A 187 -10.18 -1.36 21.73
CA ALA A 187 -9.22 -0.25 21.68
C ALA A 187 -8.68 0.19 23.06
N LYS A 188 -9.54 0.22 24.10
CA LYS A 188 -9.10 0.58 25.46
C LYS A 188 -8.08 -0.42 26.03
N GLY A 189 -8.33 -1.72 25.86
CA GLY A 189 -7.41 -2.77 26.32
C GLY A 189 -6.12 -2.80 25.49
N GLY A 190 -6.23 -2.66 24.15
CA GLY A 190 -5.09 -2.63 23.26
C GLY A 190 -4.14 -1.46 23.54
N ALA A 191 -4.67 -0.26 23.75
CA ALA A 191 -3.87 0.90 24.12
C ALA A 191 -3.15 0.70 25.47
N ALA A 192 -3.85 0.18 26.50
CA ALA A 192 -3.23 -0.10 27.78
C ALA A 192 -2.09 -1.15 27.68
N THR A 193 -2.29 -2.18 26.86
CA THR A 193 -1.24 -3.20 26.61
C THR A 193 -0.05 -2.60 25.87
N ALA A 194 -0.28 -1.79 24.82
CA ALA A 194 0.77 -1.10 24.08
C ALA A 194 1.58 -0.17 25.00
N GLN A 195 0.90 0.60 25.83
CA GLN A 195 1.54 1.49 26.81
C GLN A 195 2.35 0.72 27.85
N SER A 196 1.83 -0.40 28.36
CA SER A 196 2.54 -1.25 29.32
C SER A 196 3.80 -1.87 28.69
N LEU A 197 3.70 -2.31 27.43
CA LEU A 197 4.83 -2.84 26.68
C LEU A 197 5.88 -1.77 26.41
N ALA A 198 5.45 -0.58 25.96
CA ALA A 198 6.34 0.54 25.70
C ALA A 198 7.08 0.98 27.00
N LYS A 199 6.38 1.07 28.12
CA LYS A 199 6.99 1.35 29.42
C LYS A 199 7.99 0.29 29.86
N ARG A 200 7.70 -0.99 29.58
CA ARG A 200 8.61 -2.10 29.93
C ARG A 200 9.87 -2.11 29.06
N LEU A 201 9.77 -1.72 27.79
CA LEU A 201 10.89 -1.71 26.84
C LEU A 201 11.75 -0.43 26.97
N PHE A 202 11.11 0.73 27.17
CA PHE A 202 11.77 2.05 27.09
C PHE A 202 11.71 2.84 28.42
N GLY A 203 11.25 2.22 29.51
CA GLY A 203 11.18 2.85 30.83
C GLY A 203 10.25 4.06 30.86
N ALA A 204 10.66 5.15 31.51
CA ALA A 204 9.86 6.37 31.68
C ALA A 204 9.45 7.03 30.37
N ARG A 205 10.24 6.88 29.31
CA ARG A 205 9.97 7.45 27.96
C ARG A 205 9.04 6.58 27.11
N GLY A 206 8.59 5.43 27.61
CA GLY A 206 7.73 4.50 26.84
C GLY A 206 6.45 5.11 26.31
N SER A 207 5.82 6.04 27.06
CA SER A 207 4.61 6.74 26.61
C SER A 207 4.88 7.73 25.45
N GLU A 208 6.05 8.37 25.44
CA GLU A 208 6.48 9.26 24.35
C GLU A 208 6.70 8.48 23.05
N PHE A 209 7.34 7.30 23.12
CA PHE A 209 7.55 6.46 21.95
C PHE A 209 6.26 5.83 21.41
N GLU A 210 5.31 5.45 22.29
CA GLU A 210 4.00 4.98 21.87
C GLU A 210 3.25 6.09 21.10
N GLU A 211 3.24 7.30 21.64
CA GLU A 211 2.59 8.45 21.02
C GLU A 211 3.26 8.81 19.68
N LEU A 212 4.60 8.80 19.62
CA LEU A 212 5.37 9.01 18.42
C LEU A 212 5.04 7.98 17.35
N ALA A 213 5.01 6.69 17.68
CA ALA A 213 4.65 5.64 16.75
C ALA A 213 3.22 5.82 16.22
N GLY A 214 2.26 6.10 17.11
CA GLY A 214 0.87 6.33 16.74
C GLY A 214 0.67 7.58 15.87
N SER A 215 1.37 8.68 16.17
CA SER A 215 1.32 9.91 15.37
C SER A 215 2.00 9.72 14.01
N THR A 216 3.11 8.99 13.96
CA THR A 216 3.79 8.65 12.70
C THR A 216 2.89 7.82 11.79
N ILE A 217 2.24 6.76 12.32
CA ILE A 217 1.29 5.96 11.54
C ILE A 217 0.17 6.83 10.98
N ARG A 218 -0.43 7.69 11.81
CA ARG A 218 -1.51 8.58 11.37
C ARG A 218 -1.03 9.58 10.33
N SER A 219 0.13 10.20 10.52
CA SER A 219 0.71 11.14 9.59
C SER A 219 0.96 10.49 8.22
N VAL A 220 1.61 9.33 8.19
CA VAL A 220 1.89 8.58 6.95
C VAL A 220 0.58 8.19 6.26
N THR A 221 -0.38 7.62 6.99
CA THR A 221 -1.67 7.21 6.42
C THR A 221 -2.48 8.40 5.90
N THR A 222 -2.57 9.49 6.68
CA THR A 222 -3.28 10.71 6.25
C THR A 222 -2.58 11.34 5.04
N GLY A 223 -1.25 11.28 5.00
CA GLY A 223 -0.46 11.71 3.84
C GLY A 223 -0.83 10.92 2.59
N ILE A 224 -0.80 9.58 2.66
CA ILE A 224 -1.12 8.71 1.52
C ILE A 224 -2.57 8.91 1.06
N LEU A 225 -3.54 8.86 1.96
CA LEU A 225 -4.95 9.05 1.63
C LEU A 225 -5.25 10.46 1.13
N GLY A 226 -4.62 11.47 1.73
CA GLY A 226 -4.76 12.88 1.31
C GLY A 226 -4.23 13.09 -0.10
N VAL A 227 -3.04 12.57 -0.41
CA VAL A 227 -2.46 12.61 -1.77
C VAL A 227 -3.38 11.89 -2.75
N ALA A 228 -3.80 10.66 -2.44
CA ALA A 228 -4.67 9.88 -3.31
C ALA A 228 -5.99 10.59 -3.62
N LEU A 229 -6.59 11.25 -2.61
CA LEU A 229 -7.82 12.02 -2.79
C LEU A 229 -7.60 13.25 -3.68
N ILE A 230 -6.55 14.04 -3.41
CA ILE A 230 -6.24 15.22 -4.22
C ILE A 230 -5.95 14.82 -5.67
N GLN A 231 -5.12 13.80 -5.88
CA GLN A 231 -4.81 13.29 -7.21
C GLN A 231 -6.06 12.78 -7.94
N THR A 232 -6.95 12.08 -7.23
CA THR A 232 -8.21 11.60 -7.81
C THR A 232 -9.11 12.75 -8.22
N LEU A 233 -9.27 13.78 -7.38
CA LEU A 233 -10.05 14.96 -7.73
C LEU A 233 -9.50 15.67 -8.99
N LEU A 234 -8.19 15.81 -9.08
CA LEU A 234 -7.53 16.37 -10.26
C LEU A 234 -7.69 15.47 -11.49
N ALA A 235 -7.55 14.14 -11.33
CA ALA A 235 -7.76 13.19 -12.42
C ALA A 235 -9.20 13.25 -12.95
N VAL A 236 -10.20 13.34 -12.05
CA VAL A 236 -11.63 13.50 -12.43
C VAL A 236 -11.85 14.74 -13.29
N VAL A 237 -11.25 15.87 -12.91
CA VAL A 237 -11.32 17.10 -13.73
C VAL A 237 -10.80 16.82 -15.14
N GLY A 238 -9.65 16.17 -15.26
CA GLY A 238 -9.10 15.79 -16.58
C GLY A 238 -10.03 14.86 -17.34
N PHE A 239 -10.55 13.80 -16.71
CA PHE A 239 -11.44 12.81 -17.34
C PHE A 239 -12.74 13.44 -17.86
N VAL A 240 -13.33 14.37 -17.09
CA VAL A 240 -14.57 15.07 -17.47
C VAL A 240 -14.31 16.05 -18.61
N VAL A 241 -13.22 16.83 -18.56
CA VAL A 241 -12.88 17.83 -19.60
C VAL A 241 -12.64 17.17 -20.96
N VAL A 242 -12.00 16.00 -21.00
CA VAL A 242 -11.80 15.29 -22.28
C VAL A 242 -13.00 14.46 -22.71
N GLY A 243 -14.03 14.33 -21.86
CA GLY A 243 -15.23 13.54 -22.16
C GLY A 243 -14.98 12.03 -22.11
N LEU A 244 -14.12 11.57 -21.17
CA LEU A 244 -13.84 10.14 -21.03
C LEU A 244 -15.13 9.38 -20.68
N PRO A 245 -15.52 8.32 -21.43
CA PRO A 245 -16.69 7.54 -21.11
C PRO A 245 -16.53 6.89 -19.73
N ALA A 246 -17.59 6.85 -18.95
CA ALA A 246 -17.59 6.33 -17.58
C ALA A 246 -16.52 7.00 -16.67
N ALA A 247 -16.33 8.32 -16.77
CA ALA A 247 -15.32 9.07 -16.01
C ALA A 247 -15.37 8.79 -14.49
N GLY A 248 -16.57 8.56 -13.93
CA GLY A 248 -16.75 8.18 -12.53
C GLY A 248 -16.12 6.82 -12.19
N LEU A 249 -16.21 5.84 -13.08
CA LEU A 249 -15.58 4.54 -12.93
C LEU A 249 -14.04 4.66 -13.00
N TRP A 250 -13.53 5.42 -13.98
CA TRP A 250 -12.10 5.73 -14.08
C TRP A 250 -11.58 6.42 -12.82
N ALA A 251 -12.35 7.35 -12.26
CA ALA A 251 -12.01 8.03 -11.01
C ALA A 251 -11.92 7.06 -9.82
N LEU A 252 -12.87 6.14 -9.73
CA LEU A 252 -12.89 5.14 -8.67
C LEU A 252 -11.69 4.18 -8.79
N ILE A 253 -11.42 3.68 -10.00
CA ILE A 253 -10.23 2.85 -10.27
C ILE A 253 -8.96 3.60 -9.92
N PHE A 254 -8.87 4.87 -10.32
CA PHE A 254 -7.71 5.71 -10.05
C PHE A 254 -7.52 5.96 -8.55
N LEU A 255 -8.59 6.20 -7.80
CA LEU A 255 -8.53 6.36 -6.34
C LEU A 255 -7.89 5.13 -5.67
N PHE A 256 -8.36 3.93 -6.04
CA PHE A 256 -7.79 2.68 -5.53
C PHE A 256 -6.33 2.51 -5.90
N ALA A 257 -6.00 2.73 -7.17
CA ALA A 257 -4.64 2.63 -7.67
C ALA A 257 -3.72 3.68 -7.00
N ALA A 258 -4.20 4.88 -6.75
CA ALA A 258 -3.46 5.93 -6.06
C ALA A 258 -3.20 5.58 -4.58
N VAL A 259 -4.19 5.01 -3.88
CA VAL A 259 -4.00 4.48 -2.52
C VAL A 259 -2.97 3.36 -2.49
N LEU A 260 -2.98 2.48 -3.50
CA LEU A 260 -1.99 1.40 -3.67
C LEU A 260 -0.64 1.90 -4.25
N GLN A 261 -0.50 3.22 -4.48
CA GLN A 261 0.71 3.85 -5.04
C GLN A 261 1.03 3.45 -6.50
N VAL A 262 0.05 2.96 -7.24
CA VAL A 262 0.17 2.54 -8.65
C VAL A 262 -0.72 3.35 -9.59
N GLY A 263 -1.07 4.59 -9.22
CA GLY A 263 -1.98 5.46 -9.97
C GLY A 263 -1.59 5.66 -11.44
N ALA A 264 -0.30 5.71 -11.76
CA ALA A 264 0.21 5.83 -13.12
C ALA A 264 -0.28 4.71 -14.05
N VAL A 265 -0.47 3.49 -13.54
CA VAL A 265 -0.98 2.33 -14.32
C VAL A 265 -2.37 2.61 -14.89
N VAL A 266 -3.19 3.39 -14.18
CA VAL A 266 -4.55 3.76 -14.62
C VAL A 266 -4.53 4.94 -15.59
N LEU A 267 -3.61 5.88 -15.41
CA LEU A 267 -3.51 7.03 -16.31
C LEU A 267 -3.02 6.64 -17.72
N ILE A 268 -2.15 5.63 -17.83
CA ILE A 268 -1.62 5.18 -19.12
C ILE A 268 -2.74 4.77 -20.11
N PRO A 269 -3.64 3.81 -19.79
CA PRO A 269 -4.71 3.43 -20.71
C PRO A 269 -5.72 4.57 -20.95
N ALA A 270 -5.95 5.45 -19.96
CA ALA A 270 -6.80 6.63 -20.16
C ALA A 270 -6.17 7.59 -21.20
N VAL A 271 -4.88 7.85 -21.10
CA VAL A 271 -4.13 8.66 -22.09
C VAL A 271 -4.18 8.03 -23.47
N ILE A 272 -3.93 6.71 -23.58
CA ILE A 272 -3.99 5.99 -24.87
C ILE A 272 -5.39 6.12 -25.50
N TYR A 273 -6.45 5.96 -24.72
CA TYR A 273 -7.83 6.12 -25.19
C TYR A 273 -8.08 7.54 -25.73
N VAL A 274 -7.67 8.57 -24.97
CA VAL A 274 -7.90 9.97 -25.37
C VAL A 274 -7.06 10.34 -26.60
N LEU A 275 -5.83 9.84 -26.71
CA LEU A 275 -5.00 9.99 -27.90
C LEU A 275 -5.65 9.36 -29.13
N ALA A 276 -6.38 8.26 -28.96
CA ALA A 276 -7.05 7.56 -30.05
C ALA A 276 -8.36 8.22 -30.49
N THR A 277 -9.08 8.92 -29.60
CA THR A 277 -10.46 9.36 -29.83
C THR A 277 -10.65 10.87 -29.86
N ALA A 278 -9.78 11.64 -29.24
CA ALA A 278 -9.90 13.09 -29.13
C ALA A 278 -9.06 13.83 -30.17
N SER A 279 -9.33 15.13 -30.37
CA SER A 279 -8.48 15.99 -31.19
C SER A 279 -7.09 16.11 -30.57
N THR A 280 -6.05 16.28 -31.42
CA THR A 280 -4.65 16.36 -31.00
C THR A 280 -4.40 17.35 -29.87
N VAL A 281 -5.05 18.53 -29.93
CA VAL A 281 -4.90 19.55 -28.88
C VAL A 281 -5.45 19.04 -27.54
N LYS A 282 -6.65 18.47 -27.50
CA LYS A 282 -7.22 17.89 -26.28
C LYS A 282 -6.38 16.74 -25.74
N ALA A 283 -5.87 15.89 -26.62
CA ALA A 283 -5.06 14.75 -26.25
C ALA A 283 -3.72 15.17 -25.63
N VAL A 284 -3.04 16.15 -26.22
CA VAL A 284 -1.78 16.70 -25.68
C VAL A 284 -2.03 17.41 -24.34
N MET A 285 -3.10 18.22 -24.22
CA MET A 285 -3.45 18.85 -22.94
C MET A 285 -3.73 17.82 -21.85
N PHE A 286 -4.45 16.75 -22.19
CA PHE A 286 -4.74 15.68 -21.24
C PHE A 286 -3.48 14.90 -20.84
N LEU A 287 -2.56 14.63 -21.76
CA LEU A 287 -1.27 14.01 -21.48
C LEU A 287 -0.46 14.84 -20.49
N ILE A 288 -0.36 16.16 -20.73
CA ILE A 288 0.32 17.09 -19.80
C ILE A 288 -0.36 17.08 -18.44
N TRP A 289 -1.70 17.12 -18.41
CA TRP A 289 -2.47 17.07 -17.18
C TRP A 289 -2.20 15.79 -16.40
N CYS A 290 -2.22 14.62 -17.05
CA CYS A 290 -1.91 13.34 -16.43
C CYS A 290 -0.47 13.28 -15.90
N ALA A 291 0.48 13.87 -16.64
CA ALA A 291 1.87 13.98 -16.18
C ALA A 291 1.95 14.85 -14.91
N VAL A 292 1.26 15.99 -14.86
CA VAL A 292 1.17 16.83 -13.65
C VAL A 292 0.57 16.05 -12.49
N VAL A 293 -0.56 15.36 -12.69
CA VAL A 293 -1.22 14.55 -11.65
C VAL A 293 -0.29 13.44 -11.14
N GLY A 294 0.45 12.77 -12.05
CA GLY A 294 1.41 11.74 -11.66
C GLY A 294 2.62 12.29 -10.88
N LEU A 295 3.13 13.46 -11.28
CA LEU A 295 4.27 14.10 -10.60
C LEU A 295 3.92 14.73 -9.25
N LEU A 296 2.65 15.07 -9.04
CA LEU A 296 2.15 15.60 -7.76
C LEU A 296 2.44 14.68 -6.58
N ASP A 297 2.56 13.39 -6.83
CA ASP A 297 2.92 12.38 -5.84
C ASP A 297 4.27 12.71 -5.16
N ASN A 298 5.25 13.15 -5.94
CA ASN A 298 6.58 13.48 -5.46
C ASN A 298 6.65 14.80 -4.65
N VAL A 299 5.65 15.66 -4.81
CA VAL A 299 5.57 16.97 -4.10
C VAL A 299 4.66 16.86 -2.87
N LEU A 300 3.49 16.24 -3.03
CA LEU A 300 2.50 16.18 -1.96
C LEU A 300 2.88 15.22 -0.85
N LYS A 301 3.56 14.10 -1.16
CA LYS A 301 3.99 13.13 -0.14
C LYS A 301 4.88 13.77 0.92
N PRO A 302 6.01 14.45 0.60
CA PRO A 302 6.83 15.10 1.61
C PRO A 302 6.06 16.16 2.41
N LEU A 303 5.14 16.86 1.75
CA LEU A 303 4.38 17.97 2.36
C LEU A 303 3.34 17.49 3.38
N LEU A 304 2.77 16.31 3.17
CA LEU A 304 1.70 15.74 4.02
C LEU A 304 2.23 14.72 5.05
N LEU A 305 3.31 14.02 4.75
CA LEU A 305 3.89 12.99 5.62
C LEU A 305 4.53 13.56 6.92
N GLY A 306 5.03 14.79 6.91
CA GLY A 306 5.72 15.40 8.05
C GLY A 306 4.84 16.18 9.02
N ARG A 307 3.51 16.24 8.81
CA ARG A 307 2.64 17.04 9.66
C ARG A 307 2.26 16.32 10.96
N GLY A 308 2.56 16.95 12.10
CA GLY A 308 2.13 16.47 13.42
C GLY A 308 3.08 15.48 14.10
N VAL A 309 4.34 15.42 13.68
CA VAL A 309 5.38 14.58 14.30
C VAL A 309 6.63 15.43 14.53
N ASP A 310 7.16 15.43 15.76
CA ASP A 310 8.41 16.13 16.14
C ASP A 310 9.66 15.39 15.65
N VAL A 311 9.68 15.05 14.38
CA VAL A 311 10.79 14.37 13.70
C VAL A 311 11.01 15.06 12.36
N PRO A 312 12.27 15.30 11.93
CA PRO A 312 12.53 15.87 10.62
C PRO A 312 11.90 15.04 9.49
N ILE A 313 11.25 15.75 8.54
CA ILE A 313 10.58 15.11 7.40
C ILE A 313 11.53 14.17 6.64
N ALA A 314 12.82 14.53 6.57
CA ALA A 314 13.85 13.70 5.92
C ALA A 314 13.99 12.31 6.56
N VAL A 315 13.89 12.20 7.90
CA VAL A 315 13.97 10.92 8.62
C VAL A 315 12.77 10.04 8.30
N ILE A 316 11.56 10.63 8.33
CA ILE A 316 10.32 9.92 7.98
C ILE A 316 10.38 9.44 6.53
N PHE A 317 10.85 10.29 5.63
CA PHE A 317 10.95 10.01 4.19
C PHE A 317 11.97 8.91 3.89
N LEU A 318 13.17 9.00 4.50
CA LEU A 318 14.19 7.95 4.38
C LEU A 318 13.69 6.62 4.94
N GLY A 319 12.99 6.66 6.08
CA GLY A 319 12.36 5.48 6.68
C GLY A 319 11.31 4.87 5.77
N ALA A 320 10.46 5.70 5.19
CA ALA A 320 9.42 5.25 4.26
C ALA A 320 10.01 4.61 3.01
N ILE A 321 10.99 5.26 2.36
CA ILE A 321 11.64 4.73 1.15
C ILE A 321 12.46 3.47 1.48
N GLY A 322 13.31 3.52 2.50
CA GLY A 322 14.15 2.38 2.89
C GLY A 322 13.29 1.17 3.30
N GLY A 323 12.22 1.43 4.06
CA GLY A 323 11.25 0.41 4.43
C GLY A 323 10.52 -0.17 3.22
N PHE A 324 10.08 0.68 2.28
CA PHE A 324 9.43 0.23 1.03
C PHE A 324 10.35 -0.68 0.20
N LEU A 325 11.61 -0.34 0.06
CA LEU A 325 12.60 -1.16 -0.64
C LEU A 325 12.84 -2.51 0.06
N ALA A 326 12.80 -2.53 1.40
CA ALA A 326 13.07 -3.74 2.18
C ALA A 326 11.85 -4.68 2.29
N MET A 327 10.64 -4.14 2.45
CA MET A 327 9.43 -4.90 2.82
C MET A 327 8.19 -4.50 2.00
N GLY A 328 8.35 -3.77 0.91
CA GLY A 328 7.23 -3.27 0.10
C GLY A 328 6.35 -2.25 0.84
N ILE A 329 5.05 -2.21 0.51
CA ILE A 329 4.12 -1.20 1.03
C ILE A 329 4.03 -1.21 2.58
N ILE A 330 4.10 -2.36 3.22
CA ILE A 330 4.15 -2.46 4.69
C ILE A 330 5.39 -1.74 5.23
N GLY A 331 6.52 -1.95 4.57
CA GLY A 331 7.79 -1.34 4.95
C GLY A 331 7.76 0.18 4.91
N LEU A 332 6.96 0.79 4.04
CA LEU A 332 6.77 2.23 3.99
C LEU A 332 6.30 2.79 5.35
N PHE A 333 5.37 2.12 6.02
CA PHE A 333 4.89 2.50 7.34
C PHE A 333 5.86 2.10 8.45
N VAL A 334 6.27 0.84 8.44
CA VAL A 334 7.14 0.27 9.48
C VAL A 334 8.52 0.97 9.47
N GLY A 335 9.08 1.23 8.30
CA GLY A 335 10.36 1.91 8.15
C GLY A 335 10.29 3.37 8.63
N ALA A 336 9.21 4.09 8.29
CA ALA A 336 8.98 5.43 8.80
C ALA A 336 8.92 5.45 10.34
N ILE A 337 8.22 4.49 10.96
CA ILE A 337 8.12 4.37 12.42
C ILE A 337 9.49 4.04 13.04
N ILE A 338 10.18 3.01 12.51
CA ILE A 338 11.46 2.57 13.04
C ILE A 338 12.48 3.70 13.01
N LEU A 339 12.63 4.40 11.89
CA LEU A 339 13.57 5.52 11.81
C LEU A 339 13.15 6.72 12.66
N SER A 340 11.85 7.01 12.78
CA SER A 340 11.37 8.09 13.66
C SER A 340 11.65 7.79 15.13
N VAL A 341 11.35 6.58 15.58
CA VAL A 341 11.64 6.13 16.95
C VAL A 341 13.15 6.06 17.19
N GLY A 342 13.91 5.50 16.24
CA GLY A 342 15.38 5.44 16.32
C GLY A 342 16.02 6.83 16.41
N TYR A 343 15.55 7.79 15.64
CA TYR A 343 16.01 9.18 15.69
C TYR A 343 15.75 9.80 17.07
N LYS A 344 14.57 9.63 17.63
CA LYS A 344 14.24 10.14 18.98
C LYS A 344 15.06 9.45 20.07
N LEU A 345 15.29 8.12 19.96
CA LEU A 345 16.19 7.38 20.86
C LEU A 345 17.61 7.91 20.80
N PHE A 346 18.11 8.20 19.59
CA PHE A 346 19.44 8.77 19.39
C PHE A 346 19.59 10.13 20.03
N LEU A 347 18.60 11.04 19.83
CA LEU A 347 18.59 12.35 20.49
C LEU A 347 18.56 12.23 22.02
N ALA A 348 17.71 11.34 22.53
CA ALA A 348 17.60 11.08 23.96
C ALA A 348 18.93 10.60 24.58
N TRP A 349 19.64 9.74 23.87
CA TRP A 349 20.97 9.27 24.29
C TRP A 349 22.03 10.39 24.28
N LEU A 350 21.96 11.31 23.30
CA LEU A 350 22.84 12.48 23.28
C LEU A 350 22.58 13.43 24.47
N GLU A 351 21.32 13.66 24.82
CA GLU A 351 20.93 14.53 25.94
C GLU A 351 21.40 13.95 27.28
N ASP A 352 21.23 12.64 27.50
CA ASP A 352 21.66 11.97 28.73
C ASP A 352 23.18 12.02 28.92
N SER A 353 23.96 12.05 27.83
CA SER A 353 25.43 12.20 27.88
C SER A 353 25.89 13.60 28.26
N THR A 354 25.08 14.63 27.98
CA THR A 354 25.38 16.04 28.33
C THR A 354 25.02 16.41 29.78
N THR A 355 24.13 15.64 30.43
CA THR A 355 23.78 15.85 31.85
C THR A 355 24.68 15.09 32.83
N ALA A 356 25.56 14.22 32.32
CA ALA A 356 26.52 13.44 33.12
C ALA A 356 27.92 14.08 33.24
N THR A 357 28.12 15.25 32.65
CA THR A 357 29.34 16.09 32.78
C THR A 357 29.04 17.36 33.55
#